data_c6dbcfb05c2336390d7271cfa86b1018
#
_entry.id   c6dbcfb05c2336390d7271cfa86b1018
#
_cell.length_a   1.000
_cell.length_b   1.000
_cell.length_c   1.000
_cell.angle_alpha   90.00
_cell.angle_beta   90.00
_cell.angle_gamma   90.00
#
_symmetry.space_group_name_H-M   'P 1'
#
loop_
_entity.id
_entity.type
_entity.pdbx_description
1 polymer ?
#
loop_
_entity_poly.entity_id
_entity_poly.type
_entity_poly.pdbx_seq_one_letter_code
_entity_poly.pdbx_strand_id
1 'polypeptide(L)'
;MSNYAGNRCPVCQKIFTDKDDIVVCPDCGTPYHRACWPKEGCVHAAEHGQFEWRPDNAPEAEEPVCPNCGAHNPPGAHFCNHCGVPLPDHPENADRPQPQQPPRPAYDNPAYSAGPAAGANREPRIESYAAGPDGVYRKALGPEDAVEGIKVKDWATYLGPSGLYYLIQFYRMQETKHKVSISISALLLGPIYLFYRKMWKEGVIFALLDFLSAVPVFLAMLVVSDAPLVSAMSTDWLPTAMNVGMFLNYGAMLVRTLFALYWYRNTGIRRIQAVLGREGGEQQRQDQLALCGGTSIPAVLGYLAVCVAFSILLMFLGVNPTAVSSLFTM
;
A
#
# COMPACT_ATOMS: atom_id res chain seq x y z
N MET A 1 -13.23 -27.43 -38.03
CA MET A 1 -12.73 -28.76 -37.60
C MET A 1 -13.19 -28.93 -36.19
N SER A 2 -13.85 -30.07 -35.90
CA SER A 2 -14.36 -30.30 -34.54
C SER A 2 -13.18 -30.48 -33.58
N ASN A 3 -13.18 -29.74 -32.49
CA ASN A 3 -12.09 -29.73 -31.47
C ASN A 3 -11.97 -31.07 -30.71
N TYR A 4 -12.75 -32.12 -31.12
CA TYR A 4 -12.86 -33.41 -30.46
C TYR A 4 -12.26 -34.55 -31.25
N ALA A 5 -11.80 -34.31 -32.50
CA ALA A 5 -11.19 -35.36 -33.34
C ALA A 5 -9.91 -35.90 -32.66
N GLY A 6 -9.73 -37.21 -32.66
CA GLY A 6 -8.60 -37.88 -32.03
C GLY A 6 -8.86 -38.33 -30.58
N ASN A 7 -9.88 -37.81 -29.90
CA ASN A 7 -10.26 -38.23 -28.55
C ASN A 7 -11.21 -39.43 -28.57
N ARG A 8 -11.45 -40.09 -27.44
CA ARG A 8 -12.25 -41.29 -27.34
C ARG A 8 -13.62 -41.02 -26.71
N CYS A 9 -14.66 -41.65 -27.27
CA CYS A 9 -15.97 -41.66 -26.63
C CYS A 9 -15.94 -42.56 -25.38
N PRO A 10 -16.33 -42.06 -24.19
CA PRO A 10 -16.25 -42.85 -22.95
C PRO A 10 -17.17 -44.07 -22.91
N VAL A 11 -18.20 -44.12 -23.78
CA VAL A 11 -19.14 -45.23 -23.83
C VAL A 11 -18.66 -46.35 -24.76
N CYS A 12 -18.27 -46.04 -26.01
CA CYS A 12 -17.89 -47.04 -26.99
C CYS A 12 -16.39 -47.15 -27.25
N GLN A 13 -15.57 -46.30 -26.64
CA GLN A 13 -14.12 -46.24 -26.73
C GLN A 13 -13.57 -45.99 -28.15
N LYS A 14 -14.43 -45.68 -29.13
CA LYS A 14 -14.00 -45.31 -30.49
C LYS A 14 -13.51 -43.90 -30.55
N ILE A 15 -12.50 -43.67 -31.38
CA ILE A 15 -11.89 -42.33 -31.60
C ILE A 15 -12.87 -41.50 -32.44
N PHE A 16 -13.06 -40.25 -32.06
CA PHE A 16 -13.85 -39.27 -32.80
C PHE A 16 -13.15 -38.89 -34.10
N THR A 17 -13.90 -38.84 -35.17
CA THR A 17 -13.47 -38.36 -36.48
C THR A 17 -14.22 -37.06 -36.83
N ASP A 18 -13.74 -36.34 -37.84
CA ASP A 18 -14.38 -35.06 -38.27
C ASP A 18 -15.80 -35.25 -38.84
N LYS A 19 -16.22 -36.51 -39.08
CA LYS A 19 -17.54 -36.87 -39.64
C LYS A 19 -18.52 -37.32 -38.58
N ASP A 20 -18.09 -37.51 -37.35
CA ASP A 20 -18.95 -38.03 -36.28
C ASP A 20 -19.89 -36.94 -35.73
N ASP A 21 -21.12 -37.32 -35.46
CA ASP A 21 -22.10 -36.46 -34.79
C ASP A 21 -21.86 -36.55 -33.28
N ILE A 22 -21.32 -35.46 -32.72
CA ILE A 22 -20.87 -35.39 -31.34
C ILE A 22 -21.84 -34.56 -30.53
N VAL A 23 -22.17 -35.04 -29.33
CA VAL A 23 -22.88 -34.29 -28.28
C VAL A 23 -21.96 -34.14 -27.08
N VAL A 24 -22.02 -33.02 -26.41
CA VAL A 24 -21.15 -32.66 -25.27
C VAL A 24 -22.01 -32.49 -24.03
N CYS A 25 -21.57 -33.06 -22.91
CA CYS A 25 -22.22 -32.81 -21.64
C CYS A 25 -22.11 -31.31 -21.25
N PRO A 26 -23.22 -30.62 -20.93
CA PRO A 26 -23.19 -29.21 -20.60
C PRO A 26 -22.49 -28.90 -19.27
N ASP A 27 -22.40 -29.87 -18.35
CA ASP A 27 -21.89 -29.66 -17.00
C ASP A 27 -20.37 -29.91 -16.87
N CYS A 28 -19.84 -30.93 -17.61
CA CYS A 28 -18.43 -31.32 -17.49
C CYS A 28 -17.66 -31.27 -18.81
N GLY A 29 -18.30 -30.95 -19.94
CA GLY A 29 -17.65 -30.85 -21.25
C GLY A 29 -17.32 -32.19 -21.93
N THR A 30 -17.64 -33.35 -21.36
CA THR A 30 -17.30 -34.69 -21.91
C THR A 30 -18.02 -34.95 -23.25
N PRO A 31 -17.28 -35.26 -24.34
CA PRO A 31 -17.86 -35.53 -25.64
C PRO A 31 -18.33 -36.98 -25.78
N TYR A 32 -19.42 -37.19 -26.50
CA TYR A 32 -20.01 -38.50 -26.83
C TYR A 32 -20.43 -38.54 -28.30
N HIS A 33 -20.39 -39.69 -28.94
CA HIS A 33 -21.19 -39.86 -30.17
C HIS A 33 -22.67 -39.68 -29.80
N ARG A 34 -23.44 -39.01 -30.62
CA ARG A 34 -24.89 -38.81 -30.37
C ARG A 34 -25.62 -40.12 -30.14
N ALA A 35 -25.25 -41.18 -30.86
CA ALA A 35 -25.81 -42.54 -30.71
C ALA A 35 -25.39 -43.22 -29.37
N CYS A 36 -24.28 -42.75 -28.77
CA CYS A 36 -23.75 -43.26 -27.50
C CYS A 36 -24.16 -42.44 -26.31
N TRP A 37 -24.80 -41.28 -26.52
CA TRP A 37 -25.27 -40.45 -25.41
C TRP A 37 -26.22 -41.25 -24.52
N PRO A 38 -25.84 -41.55 -23.26
CA PRO A 38 -26.61 -42.43 -22.41
C PRO A 38 -27.97 -41.83 -22.05
N LYS A 39 -29.01 -42.66 -22.02
CA LYS A 39 -30.36 -42.25 -21.63
C LYS A 39 -30.41 -41.76 -20.17
N GLU A 40 -29.49 -42.22 -19.35
CA GLU A 40 -29.37 -41.91 -17.93
C GLU A 40 -28.47 -40.71 -17.64
N GLY A 41 -27.94 -40.04 -18.66
CA GLY A 41 -27.08 -38.85 -18.51
C GLY A 41 -25.59 -39.15 -18.70
N CYS A 42 -24.76 -38.24 -18.22
CA CYS A 42 -23.30 -38.28 -18.34
C CYS A 42 -22.68 -39.39 -17.48
N VAL A 43 -21.64 -40.08 -17.96
CA VAL A 43 -20.89 -41.07 -17.15
C VAL A 43 -20.23 -40.45 -15.91
N HIS A 44 -19.99 -39.16 -15.91
CA HIS A 44 -19.43 -38.40 -14.82
C HIS A 44 -20.49 -37.61 -14.02
N ALA A 45 -21.79 -38.02 -14.11
CA ALA A 45 -22.88 -37.27 -13.48
C ALA A 45 -22.70 -37.06 -11.95
N ALA A 46 -22.06 -38.01 -11.26
CA ALA A 46 -21.77 -37.92 -9.83
C ALA A 46 -20.63 -36.96 -9.46
N GLU A 47 -19.82 -36.57 -10.45
CA GLU A 47 -18.61 -35.75 -10.26
C GLU A 47 -18.77 -34.39 -10.94
N HIS A 48 -19.95 -34.02 -11.41
CA HIS A 48 -20.21 -32.70 -11.99
C HIS A 48 -19.88 -31.61 -11.01
N GLY A 49 -19.11 -30.59 -11.47
CA GLY A 49 -18.59 -29.51 -10.63
C GLY A 49 -17.19 -29.75 -10.06
N GLN A 50 -16.70 -31.02 -10.08
CA GLN A 50 -15.31 -31.33 -9.71
C GLN A 50 -14.52 -31.87 -10.91
N PHE A 51 -15.19 -32.48 -11.88
CA PHE A 51 -14.60 -33.04 -13.09
C PHE A 51 -14.88 -32.16 -14.30
N GLU A 52 -13.81 -31.73 -14.98
CA GLU A 52 -13.85 -31.04 -16.27
C GLU A 52 -13.10 -31.89 -17.31
N TRP A 53 -13.77 -32.23 -18.40
CA TRP A 53 -13.18 -33.04 -19.46
C TRP A 53 -12.05 -32.26 -20.17
N ARG A 54 -10.92 -32.94 -20.39
CA ARG A 54 -9.79 -32.43 -21.19
C ARG A 54 -9.47 -33.40 -22.32
N PRO A 55 -9.05 -32.90 -23.51
CA PRO A 55 -8.64 -33.77 -24.62
C PRO A 55 -7.45 -34.66 -24.21
N ASP A 56 -7.46 -35.95 -24.64
CA ASP A 56 -6.38 -36.90 -24.40
C ASP A 56 -5.03 -36.46 -25.00
N ASN A 57 -5.07 -35.60 -26.03
CA ASN A 57 -3.92 -35.02 -26.71
C ASN A 57 -3.72 -33.52 -26.40
N ALA A 58 -4.32 -33.01 -25.32
CA ALA A 58 -3.96 -31.68 -24.87
C ALA A 58 -2.47 -31.72 -24.51
N PRO A 59 -1.60 -30.90 -25.14
CA PRO A 59 -0.23 -30.76 -24.64
C PRO A 59 -0.33 -30.42 -23.16
N GLU A 60 0.45 -31.09 -22.31
CA GLU A 60 0.62 -30.65 -20.93
C GLU A 60 0.93 -29.18 -21.04
N ALA A 61 0.03 -28.35 -20.53
CA ALA A 61 0.15 -26.92 -20.69
C ALA A 61 1.38 -26.50 -19.91
N GLU A 62 2.48 -26.28 -20.62
CA GLU A 62 3.73 -25.81 -20.03
C GLU A 62 3.45 -24.55 -19.24
N GLU A 63 3.86 -24.54 -17.99
CA GLU A 63 3.77 -23.35 -17.15
C GLU A 63 4.72 -22.31 -17.72
N PRO A 64 4.23 -21.19 -18.30
CA PRO A 64 5.10 -20.22 -18.92
C PRO A 64 5.98 -19.54 -17.88
N VAL A 65 7.29 -19.60 -18.09
CA VAL A 65 8.28 -18.91 -17.27
C VAL A 65 8.39 -17.46 -17.73
N CYS A 66 8.17 -16.53 -16.83
CA CYS A 66 8.26 -15.12 -17.16
C CYS A 66 9.67 -14.70 -17.54
N PRO A 67 9.91 -14.14 -18.75
CA PRO A 67 11.24 -13.73 -19.21
C PRO A 67 11.80 -12.55 -18.41
N ASN A 68 10.96 -11.84 -17.69
CA ASN A 68 11.36 -10.66 -16.91
C ASN A 68 11.78 -10.98 -15.47
N CYS A 69 11.09 -11.91 -14.78
CA CYS A 69 11.34 -12.18 -13.36
C CYS A 69 11.60 -13.66 -13.05
N GLY A 70 11.53 -14.57 -14.04
CA GLY A 70 11.74 -16.00 -13.87
C GLY A 70 10.62 -16.73 -13.11
N ALA A 71 9.51 -16.09 -12.79
CA ALA A 71 8.40 -16.74 -12.09
C ALA A 71 7.62 -17.66 -13.02
N HIS A 72 7.25 -18.86 -12.52
CA HIS A 72 6.31 -19.77 -13.19
C HIS A 72 4.89 -19.23 -13.07
N ASN A 73 4.13 -19.31 -14.15
CA ASN A 73 2.77 -18.81 -14.23
C ASN A 73 1.80 -19.94 -14.63
N PRO A 74 0.53 -19.84 -14.23
CA PRO A 74 -0.47 -20.81 -14.64
C PRO A 74 -0.55 -20.92 -16.18
N PRO A 75 -0.86 -22.11 -16.71
CA PRO A 75 -1.08 -22.29 -18.13
C PRO A 75 -2.13 -21.33 -18.67
N GLY A 76 -1.85 -20.68 -19.81
CA GLY A 76 -2.75 -19.72 -20.43
C GLY A 76 -2.78 -18.33 -19.78
N ALA A 77 -1.89 -18.02 -18.85
CA ALA A 77 -1.76 -16.67 -18.30
C ALA A 77 -1.30 -15.67 -19.36
N HIS A 78 -2.05 -14.59 -19.54
CA HIS A 78 -1.70 -13.50 -20.47
C HIS A 78 -0.59 -12.60 -19.93
N PHE A 79 -0.52 -12.49 -18.59
CA PHE A 79 0.43 -11.65 -17.87
C PHE A 79 1.03 -12.43 -16.71
N CYS A 80 2.27 -12.11 -16.38
CA CYS A 80 2.93 -12.70 -15.22
C CYS A 80 2.23 -12.26 -13.92
N ASN A 81 1.80 -13.23 -13.10
CA ASN A 81 1.16 -12.99 -11.81
C ASN A 81 2.08 -12.33 -10.78
N HIS A 82 3.41 -12.40 -11.01
CA HIS A 82 4.40 -11.84 -10.09
C HIS A 82 4.82 -10.42 -10.47
N CYS A 83 5.00 -10.10 -11.77
CA CYS A 83 5.51 -8.80 -12.20
C CYS A 83 4.63 -8.06 -13.22
N GLY A 84 3.50 -8.64 -13.64
CA GLY A 84 2.53 -8.01 -14.53
C GLY A 84 2.98 -7.87 -16.00
N VAL A 85 4.16 -8.40 -16.38
CA VAL A 85 4.65 -8.32 -17.76
C VAL A 85 3.88 -9.30 -18.64
N PRO A 86 3.50 -8.92 -19.90
CA PRO A 86 2.88 -9.83 -20.86
C PRO A 86 3.77 -11.05 -21.13
N LEU A 87 3.20 -12.23 -21.12
CA LEU A 87 3.90 -13.48 -21.39
C LEU A 87 3.97 -13.71 -22.92
N PRO A 88 5.14 -14.04 -23.49
CA PRO A 88 5.33 -14.13 -24.95
C PRO A 88 4.59 -15.30 -25.59
N ASP A 89 4.33 -16.35 -24.83
CA ASP A 89 3.72 -17.59 -25.34
C ASP A 89 2.20 -17.49 -25.52
N HIS A 90 1.60 -16.34 -25.18
CA HIS A 90 0.17 -16.12 -25.41
C HIS A 90 -0.06 -15.53 -26.80
N PRO A 91 -0.94 -16.14 -27.64
CA PRO A 91 -1.14 -15.72 -29.03
C PRO A 91 -1.55 -14.25 -29.22
N GLU A 92 -2.25 -13.66 -28.26
CA GLU A 92 -2.61 -12.24 -28.28
C GLU A 92 -1.42 -11.29 -28.05
N ASN A 93 -0.32 -11.81 -27.51
CA ASN A 93 0.89 -11.03 -27.20
C ASN A 93 2.00 -11.23 -28.27
N ALA A 94 1.83 -12.15 -29.23
CA ALA A 94 2.84 -12.49 -30.24
C ALA A 94 3.21 -11.31 -31.14
N ASP A 95 2.26 -10.44 -31.46
CA ASP A 95 2.45 -9.29 -32.35
C ASP A 95 2.73 -7.96 -31.60
N ARG A 96 2.82 -7.99 -30.27
CA ARG A 96 3.17 -6.78 -29.51
C ARG A 96 4.68 -6.55 -29.51
N PRO A 97 5.16 -5.34 -29.89
CA PRO A 97 6.57 -5.01 -29.74
C PRO A 97 6.98 -5.20 -28.28
N GLN A 98 7.81 -6.21 -28.03
CA GLN A 98 8.37 -6.39 -26.69
C GLN A 98 9.27 -5.19 -26.37
N PRO A 99 9.13 -4.58 -25.18
CA PRO A 99 10.04 -3.53 -24.77
C PRO A 99 11.45 -4.10 -24.72
N GLN A 100 12.33 -3.62 -25.60
CA GLN A 100 13.75 -3.96 -25.52
C GLN A 100 14.30 -3.40 -24.20
N GLN A 101 14.36 -4.23 -23.20
CA GLN A 101 15.02 -3.87 -21.94
C GLN A 101 16.53 -3.98 -22.15
N PRO A 102 17.31 -2.99 -21.69
CA PRO A 102 18.76 -3.16 -21.62
C PRO A 102 19.08 -4.36 -20.71
N PRO A 103 20.18 -5.12 -20.99
CA PRO A 103 20.56 -6.28 -20.22
C PRO A 103 20.65 -5.90 -18.74
N ARG A 104 19.79 -6.49 -17.92
CA ARG A 104 19.84 -6.33 -16.46
C ARG A 104 21.05 -7.11 -15.95
N PRO A 105 21.85 -6.53 -15.06
CA PRO A 105 22.78 -7.34 -14.29
C PRO A 105 21.96 -8.39 -13.50
N ALA A 106 22.40 -9.65 -13.54
CA ALA A 106 21.78 -10.74 -12.82
C ALA A 106 21.83 -10.45 -11.31
N TYR A 107 20.70 -10.03 -10.76
CA TYR A 107 20.50 -9.90 -9.32
C TYR A 107 19.72 -11.12 -8.84
N ASP A 108 20.43 -12.13 -8.38
CA ASP A 108 19.86 -13.21 -7.58
C ASP A 108 19.38 -12.62 -6.25
N ASN A 109 18.07 -12.56 -6.06
CA ASN A 109 17.50 -12.10 -4.79
C ASN A 109 16.73 -13.24 -4.10
N PRO A 110 17.30 -13.93 -3.11
CA PRO A 110 16.65 -15.00 -2.36
C PRO A 110 15.63 -14.53 -1.30
N ALA A 111 15.18 -13.27 -1.33
CA ALA A 111 14.48 -12.66 -0.21
C ALA A 111 12.95 -12.85 -0.15
N TYR A 112 12.33 -13.59 -1.08
CA TYR A 112 10.87 -13.82 -1.05
C TYR A 112 10.43 -15.21 -0.60
N SER A 113 11.34 -16.12 -0.30
CA SER A 113 11.00 -17.52 0.05
C SER A 113 11.24 -17.91 1.53
N ALA A 114 11.55 -16.98 2.41
CA ALA A 114 11.76 -17.31 3.82
C ALA A 114 10.97 -16.38 4.74
N GLY A 115 10.17 -16.98 5.64
CA GLY A 115 9.57 -16.32 6.80
C GLY A 115 10.62 -15.68 7.74
N PRO A 116 10.22 -15.09 8.88
CA PRO A 116 11.01 -14.12 9.60
C PRO A 116 12.28 -14.74 10.21
N ALA A 117 13.41 -14.54 9.53
CA ALA A 117 14.73 -14.75 10.11
C ALA A 117 15.45 -13.41 10.20
N ALA A 118 15.86 -13.06 11.40
CA ALA A 118 16.57 -11.85 11.73
C ALA A 118 17.95 -11.79 11.04
N GLY A 119 18.31 -10.59 10.54
CA GLY A 119 19.67 -10.18 10.30
C GLY A 119 20.28 -10.64 8.98
N ALA A 120 20.00 -9.94 7.89
CA ALA A 120 20.86 -9.87 6.73
C ALA A 120 20.58 -8.60 5.94
N ASN A 121 21.61 -7.93 5.47
CA ASN A 121 21.62 -6.74 4.62
C ASN A 121 20.60 -6.87 3.47
N ARG A 122 19.44 -6.25 3.60
CA ARG A 122 18.48 -6.17 2.52
C ARG A 122 18.68 -4.84 1.82
N GLU A 123 19.26 -4.86 0.64
CA GLU A 123 19.13 -3.71 -0.26
C GLU A 123 17.65 -3.49 -0.55
N PRO A 124 17.16 -2.26 -0.39
CA PRO A 124 15.75 -1.95 -0.64
C PRO A 124 15.44 -2.11 -2.12
N ARG A 125 14.66 -3.12 -2.47
CA ARG A 125 14.20 -3.36 -3.83
C ARG A 125 13.10 -2.37 -4.15
N ILE A 126 13.39 -1.38 -4.97
CA ILE A 126 12.37 -0.55 -5.61
C ILE A 126 11.94 -1.28 -6.87
N GLU A 127 10.75 -1.88 -6.83
CA GLU A 127 10.15 -2.45 -8.02
C GLU A 127 9.78 -1.32 -8.97
N SER A 128 10.33 -1.40 -10.17
CA SER A 128 10.09 -0.46 -11.25
C SER A 128 8.66 -0.65 -11.77
N TYR A 129 7.81 0.37 -11.62
CA TYR A 129 6.52 0.39 -12.30
C TYR A 129 6.69 0.89 -13.74
N ALA A 130 6.31 0.06 -14.69
CA ALA A 130 6.16 0.44 -16.09
C ALA A 130 4.68 0.75 -16.36
N ALA A 131 4.44 1.74 -17.21
CA ALA A 131 3.17 2.17 -17.79
C ALA A 131 2.06 2.62 -16.82
N GLY A 132 1.75 3.91 -16.85
CA GLY A 132 0.50 4.44 -16.35
C GLY A 132 -0.68 4.04 -17.26
N PRO A 133 -1.95 4.17 -16.80
CA PRO A 133 -3.14 3.84 -17.57
C PRO A 133 -3.31 4.66 -18.87
N ASP A 134 -2.46 5.66 -19.10
CA ASP A 134 -2.38 6.53 -20.26
C ASP A 134 -1.40 6.03 -21.35
N GLY A 135 -0.84 4.83 -21.19
CA GLY A 135 0.11 4.25 -22.14
C GLY A 135 1.47 4.95 -22.19
N VAL A 136 1.70 5.96 -21.37
CA VAL A 136 2.98 6.65 -21.28
C VAL A 136 3.93 5.85 -20.39
N TYR A 137 4.98 5.29 -20.99
CA TYR A 137 6.07 4.64 -20.26
C TYR A 137 6.81 5.69 -19.42
N ARG A 138 6.54 5.74 -18.13
CA ARG A 138 7.33 6.53 -17.19
C ARG A 138 8.60 5.76 -16.88
N LYS A 139 9.74 6.41 -17.00
CA LYS A 139 11.05 5.83 -16.66
C LYS A 139 10.97 5.26 -15.26
N ALA A 140 11.16 3.95 -15.14
CA ALA A 140 11.25 3.29 -13.84
C ALA A 140 12.48 3.85 -13.11
N LEU A 141 12.28 4.36 -11.88
CA LEU A 141 13.36 4.86 -11.06
C LEU A 141 14.25 3.70 -10.62
N GLY A 142 15.47 3.66 -11.14
CA GLY A 142 16.48 2.70 -10.69
C GLY A 142 17.12 3.12 -9.36
N PRO A 143 17.87 2.20 -8.68
CA PRO A 143 18.54 2.49 -7.42
C PRO A 143 19.52 3.66 -7.49
N GLU A 144 20.16 3.87 -8.64
CA GLU A 144 21.15 4.92 -8.89
C GLU A 144 20.54 6.23 -9.44
N ASP A 145 19.25 6.23 -9.80
CA ASP A 145 18.56 7.47 -10.18
C ASP A 145 18.50 8.41 -8.98
N ALA A 146 18.39 9.72 -9.26
CA ALA A 146 18.36 10.73 -8.21
C ALA A 146 16.98 11.41 -8.13
N VAL A 147 16.48 11.51 -6.90
CA VAL A 147 15.32 12.34 -6.54
C VAL A 147 15.81 13.43 -5.59
N GLU A 148 15.62 14.69 -5.96
CA GLU A 148 16.15 15.84 -5.22
C GLU A 148 17.70 15.79 -4.99
N GLY A 149 18.44 15.24 -5.97
CA GLY A 149 19.90 15.09 -5.89
C GLY A 149 20.38 13.96 -4.94
N ILE A 150 19.48 13.14 -4.41
CA ILE A 150 19.77 12.01 -3.53
C ILE A 150 19.43 10.71 -4.27
N LYS A 151 20.31 9.72 -4.21
CA LYS A 151 20.07 8.42 -4.86
C LYS A 151 18.83 7.73 -4.30
N VAL A 152 18.08 7.08 -5.18
CA VAL A 152 16.86 6.35 -4.82
C VAL A 152 17.13 5.28 -3.77
N LYS A 153 18.29 4.61 -3.79
CA LYS A 153 18.70 3.63 -2.76
C LYS A 153 18.78 4.26 -1.35
N ASP A 154 19.32 5.48 -1.24
CA ASP A 154 19.45 6.17 0.05
C ASP A 154 18.08 6.61 0.58
N TRP A 155 17.23 7.09 -0.32
CA TRP A 155 15.83 7.37 0.00
C TRP A 155 15.09 6.13 0.49
N ALA A 156 15.26 4.99 -0.19
CA ALA A 156 14.58 3.75 0.16
C ALA A 156 15.00 3.26 1.55
N THR A 157 16.30 3.33 1.86
CA THR A 157 16.81 3.01 3.20
C THR A 157 16.24 3.94 4.28
N TYR A 158 16.19 5.26 3.98
CA TYR A 158 15.64 6.25 4.91
C TYR A 158 14.12 6.08 5.12
N LEU A 159 13.34 5.83 4.08
CA LEU A 159 11.87 5.74 4.13
C LEU A 159 11.37 4.41 4.72
N GLY A 160 12.15 3.34 4.58
CA GLY A 160 11.80 2.00 5.04
C GLY A 160 10.67 1.33 4.21
N PRO A 161 9.88 0.40 4.79
CA PRO A 161 8.94 -0.45 4.05
C PRO A 161 7.89 0.29 3.21
N SER A 162 7.51 1.51 3.60
CA SER A 162 6.56 2.35 2.85
C SER A 162 7.24 3.29 1.86
N GLY A 163 8.52 3.05 1.53
CA GLY A 163 9.37 3.94 0.76
C GLY A 163 8.82 4.28 -0.61
N LEU A 164 8.26 3.30 -1.32
CA LEU A 164 7.76 3.48 -2.67
C LEU A 164 6.69 4.58 -2.79
N TYR A 165 5.70 4.56 -1.89
CA TYR A 165 4.64 5.57 -1.88
C TYR A 165 5.20 6.99 -1.74
N TYR A 166 6.11 7.20 -0.78
CA TYR A 166 6.71 8.52 -0.54
C TYR A 166 7.63 8.94 -1.66
N LEU A 167 8.40 8.00 -2.21
CA LEU A 167 9.32 8.29 -3.30
C LEU A 167 8.59 8.76 -4.56
N ILE A 168 7.48 8.11 -4.92
CA ILE A 168 6.60 8.54 -6.02
C ILE A 168 6.07 9.94 -5.78
N GLN A 169 5.62 10.25 -4.56
CA GLN A 169 5.12 11.57 -4.20
C GLN A 169 6.23 12.65 -4.27
N PHE A 170 7.44 12.32 -3.81
CA PHE A 170 8.58 13.24 -3.85
C PHE A 170 9.05 13.50 -5.27
N TYR A 171 9.12 12.46 -6.10
CA TYR A 171 9.42 12.59 -7.53
C TYR A 171 8.37 13.46 -8.22
N ARG A 172 7.09 13.22 -7.98
CA ARG A 172 6.00 14.04 -8.50
C ARG A 172 6.11 15.50 -8.05
N MET A 173 6.43 15.76 -6.79
CA MET A 173 6.65 17.11 -6.28
C MET A 173 7.85 17.80 -6.94
N GLN A 174 8.91 17.06 -7.25
CA GLN A 174 10.07 17.56 -7.99
C GLN A 174 9.68 17.97 -9.40
N GLU A 175 8.97 17.12 -10.15
CA GLU A 175 8.54 17.37 -11.53
C GLU A 175 7.56 18.54 -11.62
N THR A 176 6.54 18.54 -10.80
CA THR A 176 5.46 19.55 -10.83
C THR A 176 5.81 20.85 -10.12
N LYS A 177 6.89 20.87 -9.32
CA LYS A 177 7.27 21.98 -8.42
C LYS A 177 6.17 22.37 -7.41
N HIS A 178 5.15 21.54 -7.25
CA HIS A 178 4.10 21.79 -6.28
C HIS A 178 4.52 21.40 -4.86
N LYS A 179 4.22 22.27 -3.90
CA LYS A 179 4.50 22.05 -2.46
C LYS A 179 3.35 21.35 -1.75
N VAL A 180 2.19 21.26 -2.39
CA VAL A 180 0.96 20.75 -1.81
C VAL A 180 0.70 19.32 -2.28
N SER A 181 0.41 18.44 -1.34
CA SER A 181 0.00 17.07 -1.62
C SER A 181 -0.85 16.54 -0.47
N ILE A 182 -2.00 15.98 -0.78
CA ILE A 182 -2.94 15.49 0.24
C ILE A 182 -2.39 14.25 0.92
N SER A 183 -2.28 14.28 2.25
CA SER A 183 -1.91 13.15 3.08
C SER A 183 -3.08 12.72 3.95
N ILE A 184 -3.75 11.62 3.56
CA ILE A 184 -4.88 11.04 4.32
C ILE A 184 -4.42 10.63 5.72
N SER A 185 -3.20 10.08 5.84
CA SER A 185 -2.64 9.70 7.15
C SER A 185 -2.46 10.90 8.08
N ALA A 186 -2.02 12.05 7.55
CA ALA A 186 -1.88 13.27 8.33
C ALA A 186 -3.24 13.88 8.70
N LEU A 187 -4.26 13.71 7.84
CA LEU A 187 -5.62 14.11 8.11
C LEU A 187 -6.22 13.32 9.29
N LEU A 188 -6.16 11.99 9.22
CA LEU A 188 -6.81 11.10 10.18
C LEU A 188 -6.07 11.00 11.51
N LEU A 189 -4.74 10.92 11.48
CA LEU A 189 -3.91 10.69 12.66
C LEU A 189 -3.40 11.98 13.33
N GLY A 190 -3.58 13.12 12.68
CA GLY A 190 -3.18 14.40 13.26
C GLY A 190 -1.68 14.47 13.59
N PRO A 191 -1.31 15.02 14.78
CA PRO A 191 0.07 15.11 15.25
C PRO A 191 0.74 13.74 15.42
N ILE A 192 -0.05 12.68 15.69
CA ILE A 192 0.46 11.30 15.82
C ILE A 192 1.22 10.88 14.57
N TYR A 193 0.72 11.22 13.37
CA TYR A 193 1.41 10.93 12.11
C TYR A 193 2.79 11.59 12.05
N LEU A 194 2.91 12.85 12.51
CA LEU A 194 4.16 13.60 12.49
C LEU A 194 5.19 12.98 13.45
N PHE A 195 4.78 12.61 14.66
CA PHE A 195 5.62 11.89 15.62
C PHE A 195 6.02 10.50 15.12
N TYR A 196 5.08 9.78 14.50
CA TYR A 196 5.34 8.48 13.89
C TYR A 196 6.44 8.55 12.83
N ARG A 197 6.46 9.62 12.01
CA ARG A 197 7.48 9.87 10.98
C ARG A 197 8.70 10.64 11.49
N LYS A 198 8.89 10.72 12.81
CA LYS A 198 10.02 11.42 13.46
C LYS A 198 10.16 12.91 13.08
N MET A 199 9.05 13.54 12.69
CA MET A 199 8.99 14.98 12.36
C MET A 199 8.74 15.77 13.65
N TRP A 200 9.75 15.79 14.53
CA TRP A 200 9.59 16.30 15.89
C TRP A 200 9.16 17.75 15.96
N LYS A 201 9.76 18.63 15.14
CA LYS A 201 9.44 20.07 15.14
C LYS A 201 7.99 20.33 14.77
N GLU A 202 7.58 19.78 13.63
CA GLU A 202 6.23 19.91 13.11
C GLU A 202 5.22 19.21 14.03
N GLY A 203 5.58 18.03 14.57
CA GLY A 203 4.76 17.29 15.52
C GLY A 203 4.46 18.09 16.78
N VAL A 204 5.48 18.69 17.40
CA VAL A 204 5.31 19.53 18.60
C VAL A 204 4.50 20.79 18.29
N ILE A 205 4.79 21.49 17.19
CA ILE A 205 4.06 22.69 16.79
C ILE A 205 2.57 22.40 16.65
N PHE A 206 2.21 21.34 15.89
CA PHE A 206 0.80 21.01 15.68
C PHE A 206 0.14 20.44 16.92
N ALA A 207 0.84 19.68 17.76
CA ALA A 207 0.31 19.24 19.04
C ALA A 207 0.00 20.44 19.96
N LEU A 208 0.89 21.43 20.05
CA LEU A 208 0.64 22.66 20.82
C LEU A 208 -0.52 23.48 20.24
N LEU A 209 -0.64 23.58 18.92
CA LEU A 209 -1.77 24.26 18.29
C LEU A 209 -3.10 23.55 18.58
N ASP A 210 -3.12 22.22 18.49
CA ASP A 210 -4.31 21.42 18.81
C ASP A 210 -4.70 21.59 20.29
N PHE A 211 -3.74 21.54 21.23
CA PHE A 211 -3.99 21.81 22.64
C PHE A 211 -4.48 23.23 22.89
N LEU A 212 -3.84 24.23 22.30
CA LEU A 212 -4.21 25.65 22.48
C LEU A 212 -5.62 25.92 21.95
N SER A 213 -5.96 25.36 20.77
CA SER A 213 -7.29 25.51 20.19
C SER A 213 -8.38 24.81 20.99
N ALA A 214 -8.02 23.77 21.78
CA ALA A 214 -8.94 23.04 22.64
C ALA A 214 -9.12 23.69 24.03
N VAL A 215 -8.28 24.69 24.43
CA VAL A 215 -8.39 25.33 25.75
C VAL A 215 -9.80 25.84 26.05
N PRO A 216 -10.53 26.53 25.17
CA PRO A 216 -11.89 27.00 25.46
C PRO A 216 -12.87 25.83 25.74
N VAL A 217 -12.69 24.71 25.04
CA VAL A 217 -13.50 23.50 25.28
C VAL A 217 -13.20 22.90 26.65
N PHE A 218 -11.93 22.86 27.07
CA PHE A 218 -11.53 22.40 28.40
C PHE A 218 -12.09 23.29 29.51
N LEU A 219 -12.08 24.61 29.30
CA LEU A 219 -12.70 25.57 30.21
C LEU A 219 -14.22 25.36 30.30
N ALA A 220 -14.88 25.13 29.17
CA ALA A 220 -16.31 24.83 29.14
C ALA A 220 -16.62 23.53 29.95
N MET A 221 -15.79 22.50 29.81
CA MET A 221 -15.93 21.28 30.59
C MET A 221 -15.83 21.52 32.10
N LEU A 222 -14.91 22.39 32.53
CA LEU A 222 -14.75 22.77 33.96
C LEU A 222 -15.97 23.58 34.46
N VAL A 223 -16.49 24.49 33.64
CA VAL A 223 -17.68 25.30 33.97
C VAL A 223 -18.92 24.41 34.14
N VAL A 224 -19.17 23.50 33.17
CA VAL A 224 -20.33 22.58 33.25
C VAL A 224 -20.22 21.58 34.40
N SER A 225 -18.98 21.31 34.85
CA SER A 225 -18.72 20.43 35.98
C SER A 225 -18.74 21.15 37.34
N ASP A 226 -19.08 22.45 37.38
CA ASP A 226 -19.05 23.32 38.58
C ASP A 226 -17.70 23.26 39.30
N ALA A 227 -16.61 23.17 38.55
CA ALA A 227 -15.28 23.07 39.15
C ALA A 227 -14.88 24.35 39.89
N PRO A 228 -14.35 24.25 41.13
CA PRO A 228 -14.04 25.41 41.95
C PRO A 228 -13.04 26.37 41.30
N LEU A 229 -12.20 25.89 40.38
CA LEU A 229 -11.23 26.68 39.68
C LEU A 229 -11.83 27.80 38.82
N VAL A 230 -13.04 27.59 38.28
CA VAL A 230 -13.73 28.47 37.33
C VAL A 230 -14.98 29.15 37.89
N SER A 231 -15.31 28.91 39.16
CA SER A 231 -16.56 29.38 39.78
C SER A 231 -16.75 30.89 39.82
N ALA A 232 -15.66 31.65 39.79
CA ALA A 232 -15.66 33.15 39.79
C ALA A 232 -15.48 33.75 38.37
N MET A 233 -15.37 32.92 37.33
CA MET A 233 -15.10 33.37 35.95
C MET A 233 -16.40 33.75 35.21
N SER A 234 -16.43 34.93 34.53
CA SER A 234 -17.51 35.19 33.59
C SER A 234 -17.39 34.27 32.38
N THR A 235 -18.50 33.76 31.92
CA THR A 235 -18.54 32.74 30.85
C THR A 235 -19.04 33.27 29.50
N ASP A 236 -19.41 34.57 29.42
CA ASP A 236 -20.06 35.17 28.23
C ASP A 236 -19.19 35.11 26.96
N TRP A 237 -17.87 35.14 27.12
CA TRP A 237 -16.90 35.07 26.02
C TRP A 237 -16.62 33.63 25.53
N LEU A 238 -16.97 32.63 26.34
CA LEU A 238 -16.59 31.22 26.14
C LEU A 238 -17.14 30.61 24.84
N PRO A 239 -18.41 30.83 24.44
CA PRO A 239 -18.94 30.32 23.18
C PRO A 239 -18.19 30.89 21.96
N THR A 240 -17.85 32.19 22.01
CA THR A 240 -17.07 32.83 20.94
C THR A 240 -15.67 32.23 20.85
N ALA A 241 -14.99 32.03 22.00
CA ALA A 241 -13.67 31.41 22.05
C ALA A 241 -13.69 29.96 21.58
N MET A 242 -14.73 29.18 21.90
CA MET A 242 -14.88 27.81 21.38
C MET A 242 -15.00 27.79 19.86
N ASN A 243 -15.79 28.70 19.27
CA ASN A 243 -15.89 28.82 17.81
C ASN A 243 -14.53 29.18 17.18
N VAL A 244 -13.81 30.17 17.74
CA VAL A 244 -12.46 30.53 17.28
C VAL A 244 -11.51 29.34 17.38
N GLY A 245 -11.52 28.61 18.50
CA GLY A 245 -10.70 27.40 18.69
C GLY A 245 -11.01 26.34 17.65
N MET A 246 -12.28 26.11 17.36
CA MET A 246 -12.73 25.16 16.33
C MET A 246 -12.20 25.54 14.93
N PHE A 247 -12.33 26.80 14.52
CA PHE A 247 -11.79 27.28 13.24
C PHE A 247 -10.27 27.18 13.16
N LEU A 248 -9.56 27.47 14.25
CA LEU A 248 -8.10 27.31 14.32
C LEU A 248 -7.71 25.85 14.19
N ASN A 249 -8.43 24.92 14.82
CA ASN A 249 -8.19 23.48 14.72
C ASN A 249 -8.41 22.97 13.30
N TYR A 250 -9.54 23.34 12.64
CA TYR A 250 -9.78 22.97 11.24
C TYR A 250 -8.72 23.56 10.30
N GLY A 251 -8.28 24.80 10.53
CA GLY A 251 -7.21 25.42 9.78
C GLY A 251 -5.88 24.67 9.95
N ALA A 252 -5.52 24.32 11.18
CA ALA A 252 -4.34 23.52 11.48
C ALA A 252 -4.40 22.11 10.84
N MET A 253 -5.57 21.49 10.90
CA MET A 253 -5.82 20.19 10.25
C MET A 253 -5.63 20.27 8.73
N LEU A 254 -6.18 21.31 8.10
CA LEU A 254 -6.06 21.54 6.65
C LEU A 254 -4.60 21.74 6.24
N VAL A 255 -3.91 22.65 6.94
CA VAL A 255 -2.48 22.94 6.68
C VAL A 255 -1.63 21.68 6.84
N ARG A 256 -1.83 20.93 7.91
CA ARG A 256 -1.13 19.66 8.16
C ARG A 256 -1.39 18.65 7.05
N THR A 257 -2.65 18.48 6.64
CA THR A 257 -3.04 17.56 5.56
C THR A 257 -2.36 17.87 4.24
N LEU A 258 -2.27 19.16 3.89
CA LEU A 258 -1.73 19.62 2.60
C LEU A 258 -0.20 19.65 2.56
N PHE A 259 0.46 19.94 3.69
CA PHE A 259 1.91 20.17 3.73
C PHE A 259 2.72 19.07 4.41
N ALA A 260 2.11 18.08 5.04
CA ALA A 260 2.84 17.02 5.75
C ALA A 260 3.88 16.31 4.89
N LEU A 261 3.54 15.97 3.62
CA LEU A 261 4.47 15.31 2.69
C LEU A 261 5.62 16.24 2.28
N TYR A 262 5.35 17.52 2.09
CA TYR A 262 6.38 18.51 1.78
C TYR A 262 7.39 18.66 2.94
N TRP A 263 6.92 18.76 4.18
CA TRP A 263 7.81 18.84 5.35
C TRP A 263 8.59 17.53 5.55
N TYR A 264 7.93 16.38 5.31
CA TYR A 264 8.59 15.08 5.40
C TYR A 264 9.72 14.95 4.39
N ARG A 265 9.48 15.33 3.12
CA ARG A 265 10.51 15.41 2.08
C ARG A 265 11.69 16.29 2.51
N ASN A 266 11.43 17.53 2.93
CA ASN A 266 12.48 18.47 3.32
C ASN A 266 13.27 18.01 4.54
N THR A 267 12.61 17.36 5.48
CA THR A 267 13.26 16.76 6.65
C THR A 267 14.13 15.58 6.24
N GLY A 268 13.64 14.74 5.30
CA GLY A 268 14.40 13.66 4.70
C GLY A 268 15.66 14.15 3.99
N ILE A 269 15.52 15.13 3.09
CA ILE A 269 16.67 15.74 2.38
C ILE A 269 17.74 16.18 3.36
N ARG A 270 17.38 16.98 4.36
CA ARG A 270 18.35 17.49 5.35
C ARG A 270 19.04 16.39 6.13
N ARG A 271 18.31 15.36 6.54
CA ARG A 271 18.86 14.23 7.32
C ARG A 271 19.76 13.34 6.48
N ILE A 272 19.32 13.00 5.27
CA ILE A 272 20.11 12.15 4.36
C ILE A 272 21.40 12.88 3.99
N GLN A 273 21.35 14.16 3.59
CA GLN A 273 22.53 14.94 3.27
C GLN A 273 23.49 15.06 4.47
N ALA A 274 22.97 15.21 5.69
CA ALA A 274 23.79 15.23 6.90
C ALA A 274 24.49 13.90 7.18
N VAL A 275 23.89 12.77 6.81
CA VAL A 275 24.52 11.43 6.93
C VAL A 275 25.52 11.23 5.82
N LEU A 276 25.18 11.54 4.57
CA LEU A 276 26.06 11.38 3.41
C LEU A 276 27.31 12.27 3.47
N GLY A 277 27.22 13.44 4.12
CA GLY A 277 28.35 14.34 4.35
C GLY A 277 29.33 13.90 5.45
N ARG A 278 29.06 12.81 6.18
CA ARG A 278 29.96 12.27 7.21
C ARG A 278 30.97 11.33 6.60
N GLU A 279 32.18 11.32 7.12
CA GLU A 279 33.18 10.33 6.80
C GLU A 279 32.76 8.95 7.34
N GLY A 280 32.87 7.92 6.51
CA GLY A 280 32.48 6.55 6.91
C GLY A 280 32.30 5.63 5.71
N GLY A 281 32.31 4.32 5.97
CA GLY A 281 32.03 3.29 4.95
C GLY A 281 30.57 3.30 4.49
N GLU A 282 30.31 2.74 3.31
CA GLU A 282 28.94 2.67 2.74
C GLU A 282 27.96 1.98 3.69
N GLN A 283 28.37 0.85 4.29
CA GLN A 283 27.54 0.10 5.24
C GLN A 283 27.16 0.95 6.46
N GLN A 284 28.12 1.68 7.03
CA GLN A 284 27.87 2.54 8.19
C GLN A 284 26.90 3.67 7.84
N ARG A 285 26.98 4.24 6.63
CA ARG A 285 26.04 5.28 6.16
C ARG A 285 24.63 4.72 6.00
N GLN A 286 24.48 3.51 5.41
CA GLN A 286 23.19 2.84 5.27
C GLN A 286 22.53 2.55 6.62
N ASP A 287 23.31 2.06 7.61
CA ASP A 287 22.80 1.83 8.97
C ASP A 287 22.35 3.14 9.63
N GLN A 288 23.11 4.23 9.48
CA GLN A 288 22.71 5.55 9.98
C GLN A 288 21.44 6.11 9.30
N LEU A 289 21.29 5.90 7.98
CA LEU A 289 20.08 6.29 7.25
C LEU A 289 18.85 5.53 7.77
N ALA A 290 18.98 4.22 7.99
CA ALA A 290 17.91 3.40 8.55
C ALA A 290 17.51 3.86 9.97
N LEU A 291 18.48 4.22 10.80
CA LEU A 291 18.24 4.72 12.17
C LEU A 291 17.59 6.12 12.19
N CYS A 292 18.06 7.05 11.33
CA CYS A 292 17.52 8.40 11.24
C CYS A 292 16.13 8.47 10.60
N GLY A 293 15.86 7.53 9.71
CA GLY A 293 14.61 7.40 8.97
C GLY A 293 13.57 6.49 9.64
N GLY A 294 12.71 5.91 8.81
CA GLY A 294 11.68 4.96 9.22
C GLY A 294 10.60 5.58 10.10
N THR A 295 10.11 4.79 11.04
CA THR A 295 9.00 5.13 11.93
C THR A 295 9.38 5.03 13.40
N SER A 296 8.64 5.70 14.29
CA SER A 296 8.89 5.68 15.73
C SER A 296 7.61 5.39 16.50
N ILE A 297 7.41 4.13 16.88
CA ILE A 297 6.33 3.75 17.80
C ILE A 297 6.51 4.37 19.19
N PRO A 298 7.73 4.40 19.79
CA PRO A 298 7.92 5.06 21.09
C PRO A 298 7.49 6.52 21.11
N ALA A 299 7.69 7.27 20.01
CA ALA A 299 7.24 8.66 19.93
C ALA A 299 5.70 8.78 19.96
N VAL A 300 5.01 7.89 19.30
CA VAL A 300 3.54 7.81 19.34
C VAL A 300 3.07 7.50 20.74
N LEU A 301 3.64 6.48 21.39
CA LEU A 301 3.29 6.11 22.76
C LEU A 301 3.56 7.25 23.74
N GLY A 302 4.68 7.97 23.59
CA GLY A 302 4.99 9.15 24.38
C GLY A 302 3.95 10.26 24.24
N TYR A 303 3.53 10.56 23.01
CA TYR A 303 2.47 11.55 22.76
C TYR A 303 1.13 11.11 23.37
N LEU A 304 0.73 9.84 23.19
CA LEU A 304 -0.49 9.30 23.79
C LEU A 304 -0.44 9.34 25.33
N ALA A 305 0.72 9.04 25.92
CA ALA A 305 0.90 9.14 27.37
C ALA A 305 0.71 10.58 27.87
N VAL A 306 1.18 11.58 27.13
CA VAL A 306 0.94 13.02 27.44
C VAL A 306 -0.56 13.32 27.37
N CYS A 307 -1.27 12.86 26.35
CA CYS A 307 -2.73 13.05 26.23
C CYS A 307 -3.49 12.40 27.40
N VAL A 308 -3.11 11.19 27.78
CA VAL A 308 -3.72 10.47 28.92
C VAL A 308 -3.43 11.22 30.23
N ALA A 309 -2.17 11.62 30.47
CA ALA A 309 -1.82 12.39 31.66
C ALA A 309 -2.59 13.72 31.76
N PHE A 310 -2.79 14.38 30.62
CA PHE A 310 -3.60 15.60 30.57
C PHE A 310 -5.09 15.32 30.88
N SER A 311 -5.65 14.24 30.36
CA SER A 311 -7.03 13.84 30.68
C SER A 311 -7.22 13.52 32.16
N ILE A 312 -6.23 12.85 32.78
CA ILE A 312 -6.22 12.59 34.23
C ILE A 312 -6.16 13.89 35.01
N LEU A 313 -5.30 14.84 34.59
CA LEU A 313 -5.21 16.16 35.21
C LEU A 313 -6.54 16.91 35.18
N LEU A 314 -7.29 16.86 34.05
CA LEU A 314 -8.62 17.48 33.97
C LEU A 314 -9.60 16.86 34.97
N MET A 315 -9.56 15.55 35.19
CA MET A 315 -10.37 14.87 36.21
C MET A 315 -10.02 15.37 37.60
N PHE A 316 -8.74 15.52 37.93
CA PHE A 316 -8.31 16.11 39.24
C PHE A 316 -8.71 17.57 39.39
N LEU A 317 -8.80 18.34 38.31
CA LEU A 317 -9.28 19.72 38.32
C LEU A 317 -10.80 19.85 38.45
N GLY A 318 -11.52 18.71 38.56
CA GLY A 318 -12.94 18.68 38.83
C GLY A 318 -13.84 18.46 37.61
N VAL A 319 -13.28 18.07 36.45
CA VAL A 319 -14.10 17.71 35.29
C VAL A 319 -14.89 16.42 35.60
N ASN A 320 -16.22 16.55 35.57
CA ASN A 320 -17.11 15.40 35.74
C ASN A 320 -17.50 14.80 34.39
N PRO A 321 -17.10 13.56 34.08
CA PRO A 321 -17.38 12.94 32.75
C PRO A 321 -18.89 12.82 32.46
N THR A 322 -19.72 12.66 33.47
CA THR A 322 -21.17 12.54 33.29
C THR A 322 -21.83 13.89 32.95
N ALA A 323 -21.32 14.99 33.52
CA ALA A 323 -21.80 16.33 33.17
C ALA A 323 -21.34 16.74 31.76
N VAL A 324 -20.14 16.33 31.35
CA VAL A 324 -19.60 16.62 30.01
C VAL A 324 -20.42 15.94 28.91
N SER A 325 -21.00 14.77 29.15
CA SER A 325 -21.83 14.08 28.15
C SER A 325 -23.05 14.91 27.72
N SER A 326 -23.56 15.79 28.58
CA SER A 326 -24.67 16.68 28.25
C SER A 326 -24.33 17.77 27.22
N LEU A 327 -23.05 18.13 27.08
CA LEU A 327 -22.59 19.09 26.05
C LEU A 327 -22.70 18.56 24.61
N PHE A 328 -22.74 17.24 24.42
CA PHE A 328 -22.79 16.60 23.11
C PHE A 328 -24.21 16.13 22.72
N THR A 329 -25.19 16.30 23.62
CA THR A 329 -26.59 15.92 23.41
C THR A 329 -27.50 17.12 23.13
N MET A 330 -27.00 18.34 23.19
CA MET A 330 -27.63 19.58 22.77
C MET A 330 -27.20 19.93 21.33
#